data_43b0645d7d69ab8a6ad0efbe16a069ff
#
_entry.id   43b0645d7d69ab8a6ad0efbe16a069ff
#
_cell.length_a   1.000
_cell.length_b   1.000
_cell.length_c   1.000
_cell.angle_alpha   90.00
_cell.angle_beta   90.00
_cell.angle_gamma   90.00
#
_symmetry.space_group_name_H-M   'P 1'
#
loop_
_entity.id
_entity.type
_entity.pdbx_description
1 polymer ?
#
loop_
_entity_poly.entity_id
_entity_poly.type
_entity_poly.pdbx_seq_one_letter_code
_entity_poly.pdbx_strand_id
1 'polypeptide(L)'
;MVSPMEAGNPAMAAHKDFRFNSRVVPPSPRRPHGQSEADCVSRMKRLACAVLMLCSLSACGGGPRLPPTPKLPYSAWYIGLAAPKHMEVWVETVDVLDKRGLAFYRVHGGVASYTGKTEGWHGGGSGGKPINHVDLPGQIFLRWQSLVEPQAYKINIQIPQWVRDEMVRPERVICKFKQRWKTDYRDIIALGMAPGGIVKVWVGGGCLGFTEIGRFQAEVEPRGPYRGASKGKYVPLEPENKAYIDQHGIPYGSW
;
A
#
# COMPACT_ATOMS: atom_id res chain seq x y z
N MET A 1 42.24 29.20 -4.36
CA MET A 1 41.22 29.63 -5.32
C MET A 1 40.83 28.46 -6.18
N VAL A 2 39.81 27.72 -5.76
CA VAL A 2 39.08 26.77 -6.64
C VAL A 2 37.66 26.73 -6.08
N SER A 3 36.69 27.20 -6.87
CA SER A 3 35.26 27.17 -6.55
C SER A 3 34.71 25.77 -6.60
N PRO A 4 33.73 25.40 -5.75
CA PRO A 4 32.99 24.19 -5.90
C PRO A 4 31.86 24.34 -6.93
N MET A 5 31.76 23.38 -7.84
CA MET A 5 30.66 23.18 -8.78
C MET A 5 29.39 22.79 -8.03
N GLU A 6 28.34 23.57 -8.21
CA GLU A 6 26.96 23.21 -7.86
C GLU A 6 26.50 22.07 -8.76
N ALA A 7 26.22 20.93 -8.15
CA ALA A 7 25.47 19.87 -8.79
C ALA A 7 23.98 20.11 -8.53
N GLY A 8 23.28 20.64 -9.53
CA GLY A 8 21.83 20.79 -9.55
C GLY A 8 21.13 19.44 -9.44
N ASN A 9 20.23 19.32 -8.49
CA ASN A 9 19.37 18.16 -8.28
C ASN A 9 18.05 18.35 -9.07
N PRO A 10 17.78 17.58 -10.12
CA PRO A 10 16.50 17.61 -10.82
C PRO A 10 15.59 16.52 -10.30
N ALA A 11 14.95 16.68 -9.15
CA ALA A 11 13.87 15.81 -8.72
C ALA A 11 12.78 16.62 -7.99
N MET A 12 12.28 17.65 -8.68
CA MET A 12 10.96 18.21 -8.38
C MET A 12 10.08 17.99 -9.61
N ALA A 13 9.40 16.84 -9.66
CA ALA A 13 8.39 16.56 -10.66
C ALA A 13 7.11 16.07 -9.97
N ALA A 14 6.15 16.98 -9.97
CA ALA A 14 4.72 16.74 -10.04
C ALA A 14 4.08 15.86 -8.95
N HIS A 15 3.71 16.48 -7.87
CA HIS A 15 2.62 16.09 -6.98
C HIS A 15 1.31 16.08 -7.79
N LYS A 16 0.89 14.92 -8.27
CA LYS A 16 -0.50 14.70 -8.66
C LYS A 16 -1.17 13.99 -7.49
N ASP A 17 -2.01 14.72 -6.78
CA ASP A 17 -2.93 14.16 -5.81
C ASP A 17 -3.68 13.00 -6.46
N PHE A 18 -3.39 11.80 -6.02
CA PHE A 18 -4.16 10.63 -6.39
C PHE A 18 -5.50 10.71 -5.64
N ARG A 19 -6.47 11.40 -6.24
CA ARG A 19 -7.86 11.36 -5.80
C ARG A 19 -8.37 9.96 -6.10
N PHE A 20 -8.55 9.16 -5.08
CA PHE A 20 -9.38 7.98 -5.14
C PHE A 20 -10.79 8.42 -5.50
N ASN A 21 -11.15 8.26 -6.76
CA ASN A 21 -12.47 8.60 -7.26
C ASN A 21 -13.46 7.52 -6.76
N SER A 22 -14.02 7.75 -5.58
CA SER A 22 -15.13 6.96 -5.05
C SER A 22 -16.32 7.23 -5.94
N ARG A 23 -16.61 6.36 -6.90
CA ARG A 23 -17.88 6.39 -7.62
C ARG A 23 -18.97 6.08 -6.62
N VAL A 24 -19.66 7.13 -6.19
CA VAL A 24 -20.94 7.05 -5.50
C VAL A 24 -21.95 6.50 -6.49
N VAL A 25 -22.50 5.35 -6.20
CA VAL A 25 -23.64 4.79 -6.94
C VAL A 25 -24.86 5.63 -6.57
N PRO A 26 -25.53 6.26 -7.54
CA PRO A 26 -26.75 7.01 -7.26
C PRO A 26 -27.91 6.06 -6.94
N PRO A 27 -28.85 6.45 -6.06
CA PRO A 27 -30.03 5.65 -5.75
C PRO A 27 -30.98 5.60 -6.92
N SER A 28 -31.58 4.44 -7.15
CA SER A 28 -32.57 4.17 -8.18
C SER A 28 -33.85 5.02 -7.99
N PRO A 29 -34.44 5.58 -9.06
CA PRO A 29 -35.69 6.32 -8.97
C PRO A 29 -36.89 5.39 -8.75
N ARG A 30 -37.73 5.76 -7.81
CA ARG A 30 -39.06 5.15 -7.55
C ARG A 30 -40.00 5.47 -8.72
N ARG A 31 -40.70 4.46 -9.22
CA ARG A 31 -41.79 4.61 -10.18
C ARG A 31 -43.05 5.15 -9.48
N PRO A 32 -43.78 6.09 -10.10
CA PRO A 32 -45.16 6.35 -9.69
C PRO A 32 -46.13 5.40 -10.39
N HIS A 33 -47.14 4.98 -9.62
CA HIS A 33 -48.36 4.32 -10.08
C HIS A 33 -49.29 5.33 -10.72
N GLY A 34 -50.02 4.92 -11.76
CA GLY A 34 -51.26 5.57 -12.12
C GLY A 34 -51.68 5.48 -13.57
N GLN A 35 -52.66 4.62 -13.80
CA GLN A 35 -53.88 4.76 -14.62
C GLN A 35 -53.85 4.53 -16.13
N SER A 36 -54.70 3.60 -16.43
CA SER A 36 -55.45 3.16 -17.59
C SER A 36 -55.90 4.24 -18.58
N GLU A 37 -55.88 3.94 -19.84
CA GLU A 37 -57.06 3.92 -20.76
C GLU A 37 -56.69 3.52 -22.17
N ALA A 38 -57.34 2.50 -22.57
CA ALA A 38 -58.20 2.26 -23.72
C ALA A 38 -57.56 2.15 -25.11
N ASP A 39 -57.65 0.96 -25.57
CA ASP A 39 -58.13 0.43 -26.83
C ASP A 39 -57.75 1.05 -28.19
N CYS A 40 -57.40 0.13 -29.02
CA CYS A 40 -57.60 0.15 -30.47
C CYS A 40 -56.70 1.03 -31.32
N VAL A 41 -55.56 0.52 -31.73
CA VAL A 41 -55.13 0.65 -33.15
C VAL A 41 -54.05 -0.40 -33.47
N SER A 42 -54.47 -1.34 -34.26
CA SER A 42 -53.68 -2.01 -35.29
C SER A 42 -52.54 -3.01 -34.93
N ARG A 43 -52.82 -4.21 -35.30
CA ARG A 43 -51.93 -5.38 -35.32
C ARG A 43 -50.53 -5.17 -35.92
N MET A 44 -50.33 -4.13 -36.70
CA MET A 44 -49.03 -3.80 -37.33
C MET A 44 -48.00 -3.21 -36.37
N LYS A 45 -48.43 -2.56 -35.29
CA LYS A 45 -47.48 -2.03 -34.26
C LYS A 45 -46.94 -3.12 -33.32
N ARG A 46 -47.58 -4.27 -33.26
CA ARG A 46 -47.15 -5.36 -32.35
C ARG A 46 -45.91 -6.12 -32.89
N LEU A 47 -45.72 -6.21 -34.19
CA LEU A 47 -44.51 -6.83 -34.76
C LEU A 47 -43.27 -5.93 -34.66
N ALA A 48 -43.43 -4.61 -34.82
CA ALA A 48 -42.31 -3.68 -34.67
C ALA A 48 -41.80 -3.57 -33.21
N CYS A 49 -42.70 -3.60 -32.21
CA CYS A 49 -42.32 -3.63 -30.80
C CYS A 49 -41.67 -4.92 -30.35
N ALA A 50 -42.05 -6.08 -30.92
CA ALA A 50 -41.44 -7.35 -30.59
C ALA A 50 -39.97 -7.45 -31.10
N VAL A 51 -39.68 -6.91 -32.26
CA VAL A 51 -38.33 -6.85 -32.82
C VAL A 51 -37.44 -5.85 -32.03
N LEU A 52 -37.99 -4.73 -31.61
CA LEU A 52 -37.25 -3.76 -30.75
C LEU A 52 -37.00 -4.28 -29.33
N MET A 53 -37.89 -5.11 -28.77
CA MET A 53 -37.65 -5.73 -27.45
C MET A 53 -36.63 -6.87 -27.51
N LEU A 54 -36.47 -7.57 -28.64
CA LEU A 54 -35.45 -8.61 -28.78
C LEU A 54 -34.02 -8.00 -28.94
N CYS A 55 -33.90 -6.79 -29.47
CA CYS A 55 -32.60 -6.11 -29.55
C CYS A 55 -32.13 -5.48 -28.24
N SER A 56 -33.01 -5.24 -27.28
CA SER A 56 -32.65 -4.67 -25.97
C SER A 56 -32.16 -5.68 -24.93
N LEU A 57 -32.29 -6.98 -25.20
CA LEU A 57 -31.81 -8.06 -24.31
C LEU A 57 -30.34 -8.43 -24.51
N SER A 58 -29.68 -7.88 -25.54
CA SER A 58 -28.26 -8.17 -25.83
C SER A 58 -27.27 -7.22 -25.14
N ALA A 59 -27.74 -6.21 -24.41
CA ALA A 59 -26.89 -5.20 -23.77
C ALA A 59 -26.61 -5.46 -22.28
N CYS A 60 -27.01 -6.59 -21.74
CA CYS A 60 -26.69 -6.95 -20.36
C CYS A 60 -25.57 -7.97 -20.31
N GLY A 61 -24.31 -7.51 -20.26
CA GLY A 61 -23.24 -8.49 -20.03
C GLY A 61 -21.80 -8.01 -20.12
N GLY A 62 -21.55 -6.73 -20.08
CA GLY A 62 -20.17 -6.24 -20.12
C GLY A 62 -19.79 -5.37 -18.92
N GLY A 63 -20.04 -5.84 -17.71
CA GLY A 63 -19.37 -5.23 -16.55
C GLY A 63 -17.85 -5.32 -16.73
N PRO A 64 -17.05 -4.37 -16.20
CA PRO A 64 -15.61 -4.42 -16.31
C PRO A 64 -15.13 -5.77 -15.74
N ARG A 65 -14.58 -6.62 -16.62
CA ARG A 65 -14.00 -7.89 -16.19
C ARG A 65 -12.80 -7.59 -15.32
N LEU A 66 -12.78 -8.14 -14.10
CA LEU A 66 -11.59 -8.07 -13.26
C LEU A 66 -10.43 -8.72 -14.00
N PRO A 67 -9.22 -8.15 -13.90
CA PRO A 67 -8.03 -8.77 -14.44
C PRO A 67 -7.86 -10.18 -13.87
N PRO A 68 -7.27 -11.10 -14.65
CA PRO A 68 -7.05 -12.47 -14.18
C PRO A 68 -6.17 -12.50 -12.92
N THR A 69 -6.34 -13.55 -12.12
CA THR A 69 -5.49 -13.80 -10.95
C THR A 69 -4.02 -13.84 -11.37
N PRO A 70 -3.10 -13.20 -10.63
CA PRO A 70 -1.69 -13.18 -10.99
C PRO A 70 -1.07 -14.58 -10.92
N LYS A 71 -0.20 -14.87 -11.88
CA LYS A 71 0.60 -16.10 -11.89
C LYS A 71 1.99 -15.77 -11.33
N LEU A 72 2.13 -15.80 -10.01
CA LEU A 72 3.41 -15.63 -9.34
C LEU A 72 4.05 -17.00 -9.06
N PRO A 73 5.39 -17.08 -8.91
CA PRO A 73 6.09 -18.33 -8.59
C PRO A 73 5.86 -18.81 -7.14
N TYR A 74 5.07 -18.07 -6.37
CA TYR A 74 4.69 -18.35 -4.98
C TYR A 74 3.21 -17.98 -4.76
N SER A 75 2.61 -18.51 -3.69
CA SER A 75 1.20 -18.30 -3.38
C SER A 75 0.89 -16.92 -2.81
N ALA A 76 1.86 -16.31 -2.14
CA ALA A 76 1.78 -14.98 -1.54
C ALA A 76 3.16 -14.32 -1.56
N TRP A 77 3.18 -12.99 -1.63
CA TRP A 77 4.32 -12.19 -1.20
C TRP A 77 3.99 -11.55 0.16
N TYR A 78 4.96 -10.91 0.80
CA TYR A 78 4.83 -10.48 2.18
C TYR A 78 5.13 -9.01 2.35
N ILE A 79 4.46 -8.33 3.29
CA ILE A 79 4.82 -7.00 3.77
C ILE A 79 5.30 -7.11 5.22
N GLY A 80 6.55 -6.72 5.47
CA GLY A 80 7.11 -6.55 6.78
C GLY A 80 7.03 -5.09 7.23
N LEU A 81 6.78 -4.86 8.53
CA LEU A 81 6.79 -3.54 9.15
C LEU A 81 7.90 -3.50 10.20
N ALA A 82 8.72 -2.45 10.17
CA ALA A 82 9.84 -2.29 11.08
C ALA A 82 9.97 -0.85 11.60
N ALA A 83 10.49 -0.72 12.81
CA ALA A 83 10.90 0.55 13.40
C ALA A 83 12.28 0.39 14.06
N PRO A 84 13.07 1.44 14.25
CA PRO A 84 14.26 1.37 15.10
C PRO A 84 13.87 1.06 16.55
N LYS A 85 14.76 0.43 17.28
CA LYS A 85 14.51 0.11 18.70
C LYS A 85 14.15 1.38 19.48
N HIS A 86 13.17 1.30 20.37
CA HIS A 86 12.58 2.41 21.13
C HIS A 86 11.86 3.50 20.33
N MET A 87 11.89 3.43 18.97
CA MET A 87 11.20 4.39 18.08
C MET A 87 9.86 3.81 17.63
N GLU A 88 8.99 3.56 18.60
CA GLU A 88 7.72 2.86 18.41
C GLU A 88 6.80 3.57 17.39
N VAL A 89 6.20 2.79 16.52
CA VAL A 89 5.22 3.27 15.55
C VAL A 89 3.96 2.40 15.54
N TRP A 90 2.83 3.03 15.28
CA TRP A 90 1.56 2.37 15.02
C TRP A 90 1.15 2.61 13.56
N VAL A 91 1.16 1.56 12.76
CA VAL A 91 0.75 1.64 11.35
C VAL A 91 -0.77 1.56 11.24
N GLU A 92 -1.39 2.63 10.76
CA GLU A 92 -2.84 2.71 10.59
C GLU A 92 -3.32 1.92 9.38
N THR A 93 -2.56 1.99 8.29
CA THR A 93 -2.86 1.26 7.06
C THR A 93 -1.62 1.14 6.18
N VAL A 94 -1.53 0.00 5.52
CA VAL A 94 -0.75 -0.19 4.29
C VAL A 94 -1.74 -0.55 3.21
N ASP A 95 -1.78 0.22 2.13
CA ASP A 95 -2.61 -0.04 0.97
C ASP A 95 -1.70 -0.31 -0.24
N VAL A 96 -2.13 -1.18 -1.13
CA VAL A 96 -1.35 -1.58 -2.31
C VAL A 96 -2.15 -1.31 -3.57
N LEU A 97 -1.54 -0.62 -4.52
CA LEU A 97 -1.95 -0.63 -5.92
C LEU A 97 -1.06 -1.62 -6.65
N ASP A 98 -1.61 -2.71 -7.13
CA ASP A 98 -0.84 -3.72 -7.85
C ASP A 98 -0.58 -3.34 -9.31
N LYS A 99 0.29 -4.09 -10.00
CA LYS A 99 0.64 -3.80 -11.41
C LYS A 99 -0.53 -3.95 -12.39
N ARG A 100 -1.66 -4.55 -11.97
CA ARG A 100 -2.90 -4.64 -12.75
C ARG A 100 -3.77 -3.38 -12.59
N GLY A 101 -3.39 -2.45 -11.70
CA GLY A 101 -4.16 -1.26 -11.35
C GLY A 101 -5.28 -1.52 -10.34
N LEU A 102 -5.26 -2.66 -9.65
CA LEU A 102 -6.22 -2.97 -8.59
C LEU A 102 -5.70 -2.45 -7.24
N ALA A 103 -6.59 -1.75 -6.52
CA ALA A 103 -6.29 -1.21 -5.20
C ALA A 103 -6.78 -2.15 -4.10
N PHE A 104 -5.89 -2.47 -3.16
CA PHE A 104 -6.15 -3.30 -1.99
C PHE A 104 -5.87 -2.47 -0.73
N TYR A 105 -6.91 -2.31 0.09
CA TYR A 105 -6.85 -1.46 1.27
C TYR A 105 -6.59 -2.29 2.53
N ARG A 106 -5.84 -1.69 3.47
CA ARG A 106 -5.56 -2.28 4.79
C ARG A 106 -4.98 -3.69 4.70
N VAL A 107 -4.10 -3.90 3.73
CA VAL A 107 -3.43 -5.19 3.57
C VAL A 107 -2.55 -5.51 4.78
N HIS A 108 -2.05 -4.46 5.46
CA HIS A 108 -1.33 -4.56 6.74
C HIS A 108 -1.58 -3.34 7.62
N GLY A 109 -1.22 -3.44 8.91
CA GLY A 109 -1.29 -2.38 9.92
C GLY A 109 -0.99 -2.94 11.31
N GLY A 110 -0.99 -2.07 12.32
CA GLY A 110 -0.69 -2.39 13.71
C GLY A 110 0.72 -2.00 14.12
N VAL A 111 1.25 -2.67 15.14
CA VAL A 111 2.60 -2.41 15.67
C VAL A 111 3.66 -2.87 14.68
N ALA A 112 4.70 -2.06 14.46
CA ALA A 112 5.89 -2.48 13.74
C ALA A 112 6.87 -3.20 14.69
N SER A 113 7.51 -4.25 14.17
CA SER A 113 8.56 -4.95 14.91
C SER A 113 9.81 -4.09 15.02
N TYR A 114 10.49 -4.14 16.15
CA TYR A 114 11.78 -3.49 16.28
C TYR A 114 12.87 -4.24 15.51
N THR A 115 13.68 -3.50 14.78
CA THR A 115 14.84 -4.04 14.07
C THR A 115 16.05 -3.15 14.25
N GLY A 116 17.22 -3.78 14.40
CA GLY A 116 18.48 -3.08 14.52
C GLY A 116 18.68 -2.40 15.86
N LYS A 117 19.43 -1.31 15.82
CA LYS A 117 19.76 -0.46 16.97
C LYS A 117 18.80 0.74 17.03
N THR A 118 18.91 1.52 18.08
CA THR A 118 18.21 2.78 18.22
C THR A 118 18.61 3.76 17.12
N GLU A 119 19.92 3.83 16.83
CA GLU A 119 20.49 4.59 15.72
C GLU A 119 20.67 3.66 14.52
N GLY A 120 20.09 4.04 13.41
CA GLY A 120 20.22 3.35 12.12
C GLY A 120 19.46 2.03 12.00
N TRP A 121 19.29 1.60 10.75
CA TRP A 121 18.74 0.29 10.38
C TRP A 121 19.73 -0.50 9.55
N HIS A 122 19.80 -1.78 9.84
CA HIS A 122 20.50 -2.75 9.01
C HIS A 122 19.53 -3.77 8.45
N GLY A 123 18.89 -3.44 7.32
CA GLY A 123 17.98 -4.31 6.59
C GLY A 123 16.53 -4.28 7.08
N GLY A 124 15.64 -4.78 6.24
CA GLY A 124 14.25 -4.99 6.58
C GLY A 124 14.10 -6.14 7.56
N GLY A 125 13.22 -5.96 8.54
CA GLY A 125 12.95 -6.97 9.56
C GLY A 125 12.57 -8.34 9.01
N SER A 126 12.67 -9.35 9.85
CA SER A 126 12.28 -10.72 9.53
C SER A 126 10.78 -10.89 9.55
N GLY A 127 10.26 -11.58 8.55
CA GLY A 127 8.85 -11.96 8.48
C GLY A 127 7.96 -10.86 7.95
N GLY A 128 6.70 -11.18 7.77
CA GLY A 128 5.72 -10.25 7.25
C GLY A 128 4.35 -10.88 7.17
N LYS A 129 3.34 -10.06 6.93
CA LYS A 129 1.99 -10.51 6.67
C LYS A 129 1.88 -10.97 5.21
N PRO A 130 1.34 -12.17 4.94
CA PRO A 130 1.14 -12.65 3.58
C PRO A 130 0.07 -11.84 2.85
N ILE A 131 0.35 -11.50 1.60
CA ILE A 131 -0.53 -10.79 0.69
C ILE A 131 -0.93 -11.77 -0.42
N ASN A 132 -2.13 -12.33 -0.28
CA ASN A 132 -2.65 -13.36 -1.18
C ASN A 132 -3.48 -12.73 -2.30
N HIS A 133 -3.44 -13.32 -3.49
CA HIS A 133 -4.25 -12.93 -4.66
C HIS A 133 -4.01 -11.50 -5.17
N VAL A 134 -3.00 -10.82 -4.66
CA VAL A 134 -2.55 -9.49 -5.08
C VAL A 134 -1.32 -9.66 -5.97
N ASP A 135 -1.31 -9.02 -7.13
CA ASP A 135 -0.14 -9.01 -8.00
C ASP A 135 0.98 -8.16 -7.39
N LEU A 136 2.16 -8.19 -8.01
CA LEU A 136 3.31 -7.43 -7.53
C LEU A 136 2.95 -5.94 -7.37
N PRO A 137 3.47 -5.28 -6.33
CA PRO A 137 3.10 -3.90 -6.04
C PRO A 137 3.64 -2.94 -7.11
N GLY A 138 2.76 -2.08 -7.65
CA GLY A 138 3.13 -0.91 -8.43
C GLY A 138 3.37 0.30 -7.52
N GLN A 139 2.53 0.42 -6.48
CA GLN A 139 2.60 1.49 -5.50
C GLN A 139 2.15 0.99 -4.13
N ILE A 140 2.76 1.50 -3.09
CA ILE A 140 2.38 1.26 -1.69
C ILE A 140 2.05 2.61 -1.05
N PHE A 141 0.84 2.73 -0.49
CA PHE A 141 0.48 3.81 0.40
C PHE A 141 0.67 3.36 1.85
N LEU A 142 1.29 4.21 2.65
CA LEU A 142 1.55 3.97 4.06
C LEU A 142 1.06 5.18 4.87
N ARG A 143 0.36 4.93 5.99
CA ARG A 143 0.05 5.93 7.00
C ARG A 143 0.27 5.35 8.39
N TRP A 144 0.95 6.10 9.24
CA TRP A 144 1.32 5.65 10.58
C TRP A 144 1.39 6.80 11.58
N GLN A 145 1.45 6.45 12.84
CA GLN A 145 1.73 7.32 13.98
C GLN A 145 3.14 7.02 14.47
N SER A 146 4.00 8.02 14.54
CA SER A 146 5.24 7.98 15.31
C SER A 146 4.87 8.32 16.76
N LEU A 147 5.00 7.36 17.67
CA LEU A 147 4.50 7.50 19.04
C LEU A 147 5.45 8.32 19.90
N VAL A 148 6.75 8.30 19.56
CA VAL A 148 7.78 9.08 20.26
C VAL A 148 7.73 10.58 19.95
N GLU A 149 7.08 10.97 18.83
CA GLU A 149 6.94 12.36 18.39
C GLU A 149 5.54 12.93 18.56
N PRO A 150 4.54 12.15 18.96
CA PRO A 150 3.10 12.17 18.69
C PRO A 150 2.76 12.85 17.36
N GLN A 151 3.29 12.26 16.25
CA GLN A 151 3.12 12.80 14.91
C GLN A 151 2.57 11.73 13.96
N ALA A 152 1.55 12.06 13.16
CA ALA A 152 1.05 11.17 12.10
C ALA A 152 1.69 11.54 10.75
N TYR A 153 2.07 10.51 10.00
CA TYR A 153 2.72 10.64 8.69
C TYR A 153 1.98 9.82 7.64
N LYS A 154 2.15 10.19 6.38
CA LYS A 154 1.66 9.46 5.21
C LYS A 154 2.63 9.58 4.04
N ILE A 155 2.65 8.55 3.19
CA ILE A 155 3.46 8.55 1.97
C ILE A 155 2.87 7.62 0.92
N ASN A 156 3.09 7.95 -0.36
CA ASN A 156 2.92 7.07 -1.50
C ASN A 156 4.31 6.70 -2.05
N ILE A 157 4.61 5.42 -2.11
CA ILE A 157 5.89 4.89 -2.58
C ILE A 157 5.66 4.16 -3.90
N GLN A 158 6.28 4.65 -4.97
CA GLN A 158 6.31 3.94 -6.25
C GLN A 158 7.34 2.81 -6.17
N ILE A 159 6.91 1.60 -6.48
CA ILE A 159 7.81 0.44 -6.51
C ILE A 159 8.41 0.33 -7.91
N PRO A 160 9.73 0.47 -8.06
CA PRO A 160 10.39 0.41 -9.36
C PRO A 160 10.22 -0.94 -10.06
N GLN A 161 10.31 -0.97 -11.40
CA GLN A 161 10.17 -2.21 -12.17
C GLN A 161 11.21 -3.25 -11.76
N TRP A 162 12.47 -2.85 -11.56
CA TRP A 162 13.54 -3.76 -11.17
C TRP A 162 13.25 -4.55 -9.88
N VAL A 163 12.50 -3.94 -8.91
CA VAL A 163 12.08 -4.63 -7.69
C VAL A 163 11.12 -5.77 -8.02
N ARG A 164 10.15 -5.52 -8.90
CA ARG A 164 9.20 -6.56 -9.33
C ARG A 164 9.90 -7.68 -10.09
N ASP A 165 10.92 -7.35 -10.87
CA ASP A 165 11.74 -8.33 -11.61
C ASP A 165 12.53 -9.21 -10.62
N GLU A 166 13.11 -8.59 -9.57
CA GLU A 166 13.79 -9.30 -8.49
C GLU A 166 12.83 -10.22 -7.71
N MET A 167 11.60 -9.76 -7.47
CA MET A 167 10.61 -10.54 -6.71
C MET A 167 10.25 -11.87 -7.38
N VAL A 168 10.31 -11.97 -8.70
CA VAL A 168 10.00 -13.21 -9.44
C VAL A 168 11.24 -13.97 -9.92
N ARG A 169 12.43 -13.43 -9.68
CA ARG A 169 13.69 -14.08 -10.08
C ARG A 169 14.04 -15.20 -9.10
N PRO A 170 14.14 -16.46 -9.57
CA PRO A 170 14.57 -17.56 -8.72
C PRO A 170 16.07 -17.47 -8.40
N GLU A 171 16.42 -17.67 -7.14
CA GLU A 171 17.81 -17.76 -6.71
C GLU A 171 18.05 -19.08 -5.96
N ARG A 172 19.14 -19.79 -6.32
CA ARG A 172 19.57 -20.99 -5.61
C ARG A 172 20.47 -20.61 -4.45
N VAL A 173 20.06 -20.88 -3.23
CA VAL A 173 20.73 -20.45 -2.00
C VAL A 173 20.77 -21.56 -0.96
N ILE A 174 21.83 -21.56 -0.14
CA ILE A 174 21.85 -22.36 1.11
C ILE A 174 21.05 -21.57 2.15
N CYS A 175 19.87 -22.06 2.47
CA CYS A 175 19.04 -21.45 3.50
C CYS A 175 19.64 -21.73 4.88
N LYS A 176 20.15 -20.70 5.56
CA LYS A 176 20.77 -20.81 6.89
C LYS A 176 19.86 -21.44 7.94
N PHE A 177 18.54 -21.15 7.87
CA PHE A 177 17.57 -21.74 8.80
C PHE A 177 17.26 -23.21 8.54
N LYS A 178 17.37 -23.67 7.28
CA LYS A 178 17.04 -25.04 6.87
C LYS A 178 18.29 -25.89 6.60
N GLN A 179 19.48 -25.31 6.66
CA GLN A 179 20.77 -25.94 6.41
C GLN A 179 20.81 -26.78 5.11
N ARG A 180 20.10 -26.33 4.09
CA ARG A 180 20.02 -27.02 2.79
C ARG A 180 19.88 -26.05 1.62
N TRP A 181 20.27 -26.51 0.45
CA TRP A 181 20.03 -25.82 -0.80
C TRP A 181 18.53 -25.78 -1.11
N LYS A 182 18.06 -24.60 -1.52
CA LYS A 182 16.72 -24.41 -2.08
C LYS A 182 16.74 -23.31 -3.15
N THR A 183 15.71 -23.34 -4.01
CA THR A 183 15.36 -22.18 -4.81
C THR A 183 14.45 -21.28 -3.97
N ASP A 184 14.80 -20.01 -3.88
CA ASP A 184 14.05 -19.02 -3.13
C ASP A 184 13.83 -17.76 -3.97
N TYR A 185 12.95 -16.89 -3.50
CA TYR A 185 12.54 -15.64 -4.15
C TYR A 185 12.65 -14.49 -3.16
N ARG A 186 12.79 -13.26 -3.68
CA ARG A 186 12.66 -12.03 -2.87
C ARG A 186 11.19 -11.64 -2.77
N ASP A 187 10.42 -12.41 -2.08
CA ASP A 187 8.97 -12.29 -1.95
C ASP A 187 8.52 -11.39 -0.77
N ILE A 188 9.46 -10.65 -0.15
CA ILE A 188 9.19 -9.76 0.98
C ILE A 188 9.51 -8.32 0.61
N ILE A 189 8.55 -7.40 0.79
CA ILE A 189 8.78 -5.96 0.87
C ILE A 189 8.77 -5.56 2.33
N ALA A 190 9.86 -5.00 2.84
CA ALA A 190 9.94 -4.49 4.20
C ALA A 190 9.87 -2.97 4.20
N LEU A 191 9.01 -2.43 5.07
CA LEU A 191 8.79 -0.99 5.27
C LEU A 191 9.31 -0.63 6.66
N GLY A 192 10.38 0.14 6.72
CA GLY A 192 10.91 0.70 7.96
C GLY A 192 10.46 2.13 8.13
N MET A 193 9.96 2.48 9.32
CA MET A 193 9.49 3.82 9.66
C MET A 193 10.26 4.33 10.86
N ALA A 194 10.74 5.58 10.79
CA ALA A 194 11.45 6.22 11.87
C ALA A 194 10.94 7.65 12.12
N PRO A 195 11.29 8.24 13.28
CA PRO A 195 11.00 9.62 13.59
C PRO A 195 11.47 10.60 12.50
N GLY A 196 10.81 11.75 12.43
CA GLY A 196 11.03 12.71 11.36
C GLY A 196 10.35 12.33 10.04
N GLY A 197 9.51 11.29 10.03
CA GLY A 197 8.81 10.83 8.82
C GLY A 197 9.72 10.09 7.83
N ILE A 198 10.82 9.54 8.28
CA ILE A 198 11.73 8.77 7.42
C ILE A 198 11.15 7.38 7.16
N VAL A 199 11.16 6.97 5.89
CA VAL A 199 10.80 5.61 5.48
C VAL A 199 11.93 5.01 4.67
N LYS A 200 12.38 3.82 5.04
CA LYS A 200 13.25 2.97 4.23
C LYS A 200 12.49 1.76 3.74
N VAL A 201 12.75 1.35 2.52
CA VAL A 201 12.09 0.22 1.89
C VAL A 201 13.12 -0.75 1.36
N TRP A 202 12.90 -2.03 1.61
CA TRP A 202 13.77 -3.11 1.15
C TRP A 202 12.97 -4.19 0.43
N VAL A 203 13.62 -4.90 -0.47
CA VAL A 203 13.14 -6.16 -1.04
C VAL A 203 14.06 -7.29 -0.59
N GLY A 204 13.49 -8.41 -0.18
CA GLY A 204 14.26 -9.56 0.30
C GLY A 204 13.45 -10.85 0.32
N GLY A 205 14.02 -11.89 0.90
CA GLY A 205 13.38 -13.20 1.02
C GLY A 205 13.82 -13.95 2.26
N GLY A 206 13.09 -14.98 2.62
CA GLY A 206 13.33 -15.73 3.87
C GLY A 206 14.72 -16.35 3.99
N CYS A 207 15.33 -16.75 2.87
CA CYS A 207 16.70 -17.28 2.82
C CYS A 207 17.66 -16.39 2.02
N LEU A 208 17.15 -15.30 1.44
CA LEU A 208 17.87 -14.28 0.71
C LEU A 208 18.04 -13.04 1.59
N GLY A 209 19.11 -12.28 1.40
CA GLY A 209 19.29 -10.99 2.06
C GLY A 209 18.30 -9.95 1.58
N PHE A 210 18.29 -8.81 2.27
CA PHE A 210 17.50 -7.64 1.88
C PHE A 210 18.37 -6.65 1.12
N THR A 211 17.80 -6.10 0.03
CA THR A 211 18.37 -5.01 -0.76
C THR A 211 17.52 -3.77 -0.55
N GLU A 212 18.13 -2.64 -0.24
CA GLU A 212 17.43 -1.36 -0.08
C GLU A 212 16.91 -0.90 -1.45
N ILE A 213 15.61 -0.58 -1.49
CA ILE A 213 14.94 0.00 -2.65
C ILE A 213 15.14 1.52 -2.64
N GLY A 214 15.07 2.12 -1.45
CA GLY A 214 15.27 3.54 -1.28
C GLY A 214 14.89 4.04 0.11
N ARG A 215 15.26 5.32 0.33
CA ARG A 215 14.91 6.11 1.50
C ARG A 215 14.03 7.27 1.06
N PHE A 216 12.96 7.51 1.80
CA PHE A 216 11.92 8.45 1.44
C PHE A 216 11.60 9.36 2.63
N GLN A 217 11.15 10.57 2.33
CA GLN A 217 10.59 11.52 3.29
C GLN A 217 9.07 11.52 3.17
N ALA A 218 8.39 11.16 4.26
CA ALA A 218 6.95 11.21 4.34
C ALA A 218 6.45 12.62 4.67
N GLU A 219 5.21 12.87 4.30
CA GLU A 219 4.48 14.08 4.65
C GLU A 219 3.78 13.90 6.00
N VAL A 220 3.68 14.99 6.76
CA VAL A 220 2.81 15.04 7.93
C VAL A 220 1.36 14.86 7.47
N GLU A 221 0.59 14.02 8.15
CA GLU A 221 -0.87 13.95 7.95
C GLU A 221 -1.52 15.09 8.76
N PRO A 222 -1.96 16.17 8.10
CA PRO A 222 -2.36 17.39 8.81
C PRO A 222 -3.62 17.22 9.67
N ARG A 223 -4.41 16.18 9.39
CA ARG A 223 -5.60 15.84 10.18
C ARG A 223 -5.26 14.99 11.40
N GLY A 224 -3.99 14.61 11.58
CA GLY A 224 -3.55 13.75 12.67
C GLY A 224 -4.00 12.29 12.53
N PRO A 225 -3.98 11.52 13.65
CA PRO A 225 -4.24 10.09 13.67
C PRO A 225 -5.58 9.73 13.05
N TYR A 226 -5.60 8.65 12.25
CA TYR A 226 -6.78 8.15 11.53
C TYR A 226 -7.51 9.23 10.71
N ARG A 227 -6.74 10.19 10.15
CA ARG A 227 -7.27 11.37 9.42
C ARG A 227 -8.26 12.18 10.26
N GLY A 228 -7.98 12.35 11.55
CA GLY A 228 -8.78 13.12 12.49
C GLY A 228 -9.88 12.33 13.21
N ALA A 229 -10.16 11.07 12.83
CA ALA A 229 -11.21 10.27 13.46
C ALA A 229 -10.94 10.00 14.94
N SER A 230 -9.69 9.98 15.37
CA SER A 230 -9.31 9.83 16.78
C SER A 230 -9.41 11.13 17.60
N LYS A 231 -9.83 12.26 16.98
CA LYS A 231 -9.88 13.57 17.62
C LYS A 231 -8.54 13.97 18.26
N GLY A 232 -7.44 13.72 17.55
CA GLY A 232 -6.08 14.04 18.00
C GLY A 232 -5.48 13.07 19.01
N LYS A 233 -6.16 11.99 19.37
CA LYS A 233 -5.62 10.97 20.29
C LYS A 233 -4.71 10.00 19.53
N TYR A 234 -3.47 9.91 19.96
CA TYR A 234 -2.48 8.94 19.50
C TYR A 234 -2.61 7.63 20.28
N VAL A 235 -2.11 6.53 19.70
CA VAL A 235 -1.84 5.30 20.44
C VAL A 235 -0.81 5.64 21.54
N PRO A 236 -0.99 5.19 22.77
CA PRO A 236 -0.04 5.45 23.85
C PRO A 236 1.34 4.87 23.55
N LEU A 237 2.40 5.63 23.84
CA LEU A 237 3.76 5.14 23.85
C LEU A 237 3.97 4.21 25.05
N GLU A 238 4.62 3.07 24.84
CA GLU A 238 4.95 2.14 25.92
C GLU A 238 5.88 2.81 26.94
N PRO A 239 5.68 2.56 28.27
CA PRO A 239 6.43 3.23 29.33
C PRO A 239 7.95 3.05 29.21
N GLU A 240 8.42 1.88 28.77
CA GLU A 240 9.85 1.61 28.56
C GLU A 240 10.43 2.52 27.48
N ASN A 241 9.73 2.66 26.35
CA ASN A 241 10.15 3.51 25.24
C ASN A 241 10.13 4.97 25.65
N LYS A 242 9.09 5.38 26.43
CA LYS A 242 9.02 6.74 26.97
C LYS A 242 10.23 7.03 27.90
N ALA A 243 10.54 6.15 28.81
CA ALA A 243 11.69 6.31 29.72
C ALA A 243 13.01 6.43 28.95
N TYR A 244 13.17 5.62 27.89
CA TYR A 244 14.35 5.71 27.03
C TYR A 244 14.45 7.08 26.35
N ILE A 245 13.36 7.57 25.74
CA ILE A 245 13.33 8.85 25.05
C ILE A 245 13.54 10.02 26.02
N ASP A 246 12.94 9.98 27.21
CA ASP A 246 13.12 11.01 28.24
C ASP A 246 14.60 11.13 28.66
N GLN A 247 15.35 10.01 28.68
CA GLN A 247 16.76 9.98 29.06
C GLN A 247 17.72 10.31 27.92
N HIS A 248 17.44 9.83 26.69
CA HIS A 248 18.41 9.85 25.58
C HIS A 248 18.01 10.77 24.42
N GLY A 249 16.74 11.19 24.38
CA GLY A 249 16.19 11.91 23.24
C GLY A 249 15.95 11.04 22.02
N ILE A 250 15.52 11.66 20.93
CA ILE A 250 15.32 11.01 19.62
C ILE A 250 16.56 11.30 18.76
N PRO A 251 17.28 10.26 18.29
CA PRO A 251 18.51 10.43 17.51
C PRO A 251 18.18 10.74 16.04
N TYR A 252 17.55 11.89 15.79
CA TYR A 252 17.23 12.33 14.43
C TYR A 252 18.44 12.31 13.50
N GLY A 253 18.23 11.86 12.26
CA GLY A 253 19.29 11.76 11.25
C GLY A 253 20.11 10.48 11.29
N SER A 254 19.84 9.55 12.22
CA SER A 254 20.57 8.29 12.37
C SER A 254 20.07 7.17 11.43
N TRP A 255 18.93 7.33 10.78
CA TRP A 255 18.30 6.33 9.90
C TRP A 255 18.10 6.79 8.46
#